data_3637f0381ec4e5747c1c2b31630a0fcd
#
_entry.id   3637f0381ec4e5747c1c2b31630a0fcd
#
_cell.length_a   1.000
_cell.length_b   1.000
_cell.length_c   1.000
_cell.angle_alpha   90.00
_cell.angle_beta   90.00
_cell.angle_gamma   90.00
#
_symmetry.space_group_name_H-M   'P 1'
#
loop_
_entity.id
_entity.type
_entity.pdbx_description
1 polymer ?
#
loop_
_entity_poly.entity_id
_entity_poly.type
_entity_poly.pdbx_seq_one_letter_code
_entity_poly.pdbx_strand_id
1 'polypeptide(L)'
;MTLDKLRGRLLISLVLGALVFVGLSAYADFSDVIDGLGQFRWQYLPAVLGLTSLNYVLRFVKWEYYLRTIGVRGFPRRESALTYFAGLGMVVTPGKVGEWLKCFLLRELHGTPLSRSAPIPVAERLTDSLGLVVLGAVGLIVFGDAWPAFVVVVVGGAFLVLLARHRPLAHWLLVRLERLPLVSRFAKQAEAFYDSSYALLAPVPLGAMTLLSVVSWGFEVLAFYVVLIGLGVDGGADLLLKASFIMPAATLASALLLTPGGLGVAEGGITGLSQVLLGMSKSDAAVGTLIVRFGTLWFGVIVGLVALALVSRLLAGRQPVPVREAAGEGASVS
;
A
#
# COMPACT_ATOMS: atom_id res chain seq x y z
N MET A 1 2.72 20.23 -8.95
CA MET A 1 3.46 19.14 -9.65
C MET A 1 3.01 19.20 -11.11
N THR A 2 3.89 19.41 -12.09
CA THR A 2 3.50 19.56 -13.50
C THR A 2 3.17 18.20 -14.12
N LEU A 3 2.17 18.17 -15.04
CA LEU A 3 1.73 16.96 -15.77
C LEU A 3 2.89 16.25 -16.48
N ASP A 4 3.89 16.99 -16.96
CA ASP A 4 5.06 16.42 -17.64
C ASP A 4 5.97 15.61 -16.71
N LYS A 5 6.12 16.05 -15.44
CA LYS A 5 6.85 15.29 -14.43
C LYS A 5 6.13 13.99 -14.04
N LEU A 6 4.79 13.99 -14.06
CA LEU A 6 3.97 12.80 -13.85
C LEU A 6 4.11 11.80 -14.99
N ARG A 7 4.08 12.27 -16.25
CA ARG A 7 4.27 11.42 -17.43
C ARG A 7 5.65 10.74 -17.44
N GLY A 8 6.72 11.49 -17.14
CA GLY A 8 8.06 10.91 -17.05
C GLY A 8 8.17 9.81 -16.00
N ARG A 9 7.59 10.00 -14.82
CA ARG A 9 7.60 8.98 -13.76
C ARG A 9 6.78 7.76 -14.10
N LEU A 10 5.63 7.92 -14.78
CA LEU A 10 4.82 6.80 -15.27
C LEU A 10 5.57 5.99 -16.32
N LEU A 11 6.26 6.66 -17.26
CA LEU A 11 7.08 5.98 -18.25
C LEU A 11 8.20 5.15 -17.59
N ILE A 12 8.91 5.71 -16.63
CA ILE A 12 9.93 4.97 -15.86
C ILE A 12 9.31 3.74 -15.20
N SER A 13 8.12 3.87 -14.61
CA SER A 13 7.42 2.76 -13.95
C SER A 13 7.02 1.66 -14.94
N LEU A 14 6.53 2.03 -16.12
CA LEU A 14 6.18 1.09 -17.18
C LEU A 14 7.43 0.36 -17.70
N VAL A 15 8.53 1.08 -17.88
CA VAL A 15 9.81 0.48 -18.28
C VAL A 15 10.32 -0.49 -17.23
N LEU A 16 10.27 -0.12 -15.93
CA LEU A 16 10.66 -1.01 -14.85
C LEU A 16 9.76 -2.26 -14.80
N GLY A 17 8.44 -2.11 -14.99
CA GLY A 17 7.52 -3.24 -15.07
C GLY A 17 7.82 -4.15 -16.24
N ALA A 18 8.10 -3.59 -17.42
CA ALA A 18 8.51 -4.34 -18.60
C ALA A 18 9.83 -5.09 -18.37
N LEU A 19 10.82 -4.45 -17.72
CA LEU A 19 12.09 -5.10 -17.36
C LEU A 19 11.89 -6.28 -16.39
N VAL A 20 10.99 -6.15 -15.41
CA VAL A 20 10.65 -7.26 -14.51
C VAL A 20 9.97 -8.39 -15.27
N PHE A 21 9.03 -8.07 -16.17
CA PHE A 21 8.39 -9.06 -17.03
C PHE A 21 9.43 -9.81 -17.90
N VAL A 22 10.31 -9.07 -18.57
CA VAL A 22 11.40 -9.65 -19.38
C VAL A 22 12.35 -10.49 -18.51
N GLY A 23 12.72 -9.98 -17.33
CA GLY A 23 13.59 -10.70 -16.40
C GLY A 23 13.00 -12.03 -15.91
N LEU A 24 11.70 -12.05 -15.55
CA LEU A 24 11.02 -13.29 -15.16
C LEU A 24 10.88 -14.25 -16.33
N SER A 25 10.55 -13.74 -17.53
CA SER A 25 10.43 -14.55 -18.74
C SER A 25 11.77 -15.15 -19.18
N ALA A 26 12.85 -14.40 -19.02
CA ALA A 26 14.21 -14.91 -19.29
C ALA A 26 14.67 -15.94 -18.23
N TYR A 27 14.25 -15.76 -16.96
CA TYR A 27 14.55 -16.71 -15.89
C TYR A 27 13.84 -18.06 -16.08
N ALA A 28 12.61 -18.05 -16.59
CA ALA A 28 11.71 -19.21 -16.68
C ALA A 28 11.66 -19.85 -18.09
N ASP A 29 12.44 -19.36 -19.02
CA ASP A 29 12.34 -19.60 -20.46
C ASP A 29 11.09 -18.98 -21.10
N PHE A 30 11.27 -18.13 -22.11
CA PHE A 30 10.20 -17.31 -22.67
C PHE A 30 9.09 -18.15 -23.33
N SER A 31 9.44 -19.25 -23.99
CA SER A 31 8.51 -20.20 -24.60
C SER A 31 7.60 -20.82 -23.55
N ASP A 32 8.21 -21.31 -22.43
CA ASP A 32 7.48 -21.99 -21.37
C ASP A 32 6.51 -21.02 -20.65
N VAL A 33 6.88 -19.74 -20.51
CA VAL A 33 5.99 -18.72 -19.94
C VAL A 33 4.79 -18.46 -20.85
N ILE A 34 4.98 -18.39 -22.19
CA ILE A 34 3.85 -18.23 -23.12
C ILE A 34 2.94 -19.42 -23.08
N ASP A 35 3.48 -20.64 -23.09
CA ASP A 35 2.71 -21.86 -23.02
C ASP A 35 1.93 -21.98 -21.70
N GLY A 36 2.57 -21.62 -20.57
CA GLY A 36 1.94 -21.58 -19.27
C GLY A 36 0.81 -20.54 -19.18
N LEU A 37 0.99 -19.36 -19.78
CA LEU A 37 -0.10 -18.37 -19.91
C LEU A 37 -1.26 -18.90 -20.76
N GLY A 38 -0.98 -19.68 -21.80
CA GLY A 38 -1.99 -20.35 -22.63
C GLY A 38 -2.75 -21.43 -21.87
N GLN A 39 -2.12 -22.12 -20.94
CA GLN A 39 -2.72 -23.20 -20.12
C GLN A 39 -3.50 -22.67 -18.91
N PHE A 40 -3.26 -21.40 -18.50
CA PHE A 40 -4.00 -20.82 -17.39
C PHE A 40 -5.50 -20.79 -17.66
N ARG A 41 -6.28 -21.19 -16.67
CA ARG A 41 -7.75 -21.19 -16.75
C ARG A 41 -8.30 -19.77 -16.56
N TRP A 42 -8.36 -18.97 -17.62
CA TRP A 42 -8.72 -17.55 -17.63
C TRP A 42 -10.09 -17.24 -17.00
N GLN A 43 -10.96 -18.23 -16.86
CA GLN A 43 -12.24 -18.12 -16.14
C GLN A 43 -12.08 -17.70 -14.66
N TYR A 44 -10.90 -17.87 -14.07
CA TYR A 44 -10.61 -17.44 -12.69
C TYR A 44 -10.20 -15.98 -12.61
N LEU A 45 -9.80 -15.33 -13.70
CA LEU A 45 -9.38 -13.93 -13.69
C LEU A 45 -10.44 -12.96 -13.15
N PRO A 46 -11.74 -13.07 -13.48
CA PRO A 46 -12.79 -12.23 -12.88
C PRO A 46 -12.85 -12.34 -11.36
N ALA A 47 -12.63 -13.52 -10.78
CA ALA A 47 -12.58 -13.72 -9.33
C ALA A 47 -11.36 -13.03 -8.72
N VAL A 48 -10.18 -13.11 -9.36
CA VAL A 48 -8.96 -12.39 -8.94
C VAL A 48 -9.20 -10.88 -8.93
N LEU A 49 -9.76 -10.31 -10.02
CA LEU A 49 -10.05 -8.88 -10.10
C LEU A 49 -11.14 -8.45 -9.10
N GLY A 50 -12.14 -9.31 -8.85
CA GLY A 50 -13.17 -9.07 -7.85
C GLY A 50 -12.60 -8.99 -6.43
N LEU A 51 -11.77 -9.97 -6.03
CA LEU A 51 -11.07 -9.99 -4.74
C LEU A 51 -10.16 -8.78 -4.58
N THR A 52 -9.40 -8.42 -5.60
CA THR A 52 -8.57 -7.22 -5.59
C THR A 52 -9.42 -5.94 -5.46
N SER A 53 -10.57 -5.88 -6.13
CA SER A 53 -11.49 -4.74 -6.00
C SER A 53 -12.02 -4.60 -4.58
N LEU A 54 -12.34 -5.72 -3.91
CA LEU A 54 -12.73 -5.73 -2.49
C LEU A 54 -11.59 -5.22 -1.59
N ASN A 55 -10.35 -5.63 -1.84
CA ASN A 55 -9.18 -5.06 -1.15
C ASN A 55 -9.15 -3.53 -1.30
N TYR A 56 -9.28 -3.00 -2.51
CA TYR A 56 -9.25 -1.56 -2.76
C TYR A 56 -10.38 -0.82 -2.06
N VAL A 57 -11.60 -1.38 -2.05
CA VAL A 57 -12.75 -0.79 -1.34
C VAL A 57 -12.49 -0.73 0.17
N LEU A 58 -11.97 -1.79 0.78
CA LEU A 58 -11.65 -1.79 2.21
C LEU A 58 -10.54 -0.80 2.56
N ARG A 59 -9.53 -0.68 1.69
CA ARG A 59 -8.47 0.32 1.85
C ARG A 59 -8.98 1.74 1.65
N PHE A 60 -9.99 1.96 0.80
CA PHE A 60 -10.69 3.24 0.71
C PHE A 60 -11.49 3.54 1.99
N VAL A 61 -12.17 2.55 2.57
CA VAL A 61 -12.84 2.71 3.89
C VAL A 61 -11.83 3.11 4.97
N LYS A 62 -10.64 2.52 4.96
CA LYS A 62 -9.52 2.89 5.85
C LYS A 62 -9.09 4.36 5.67
N TRP A 63 -8.95 4.81 4.42
CA TRP A 63 -8.67 6.19 4.09
C TRP A 63 -9.73 7.15 4.64
N GLU A 64 -11.01 6.85 4.44
CA GLU A 64 -12.14 7.64 4.97
C GLU A 64 -12.12 7.70 6.52
N TYR A 65 -11.78 6.58 7.16
CA TYR A 65 -11.63 6.55 8.62
C TYR A 65 -10.50 7.48 9.07
N TYR A 66 -9.34 7.43 8.42
CA TYR A 66 -8.22 8.30 8.76
C TYR A 66 -8.51 9.78 8.51
N LEU A 67 -9.20 10.13 7.43
CA LEU A 67 -9.65 11.50 7.19
C LEU A 67 -10.49 12.03 8.36
N ARG A 68 -11.44 11.24 8.84
CA ARG A 68 -12.27 11.61 9.99
C ARG A 68 -11.44 11.73 11.27
N THR A 69 -10.51 10.83 11.50
CA THR A 69 -9.64 10.84 12.69
C THR A 69 -8.78 12.11 12.75
N ILE A 70 -8.28 12.59 11.62
CA ILE A 70 -7.55 13.86 11.57
C ILE A 70 -8.46 15.09 11.45
N GLY A 71 -9.80 14.92 11.58
CA GLY A 71 -10.77 16.00 11.60
C GLY A 71 -11.09 16.62 10.25
N VAL A 72 -10.86 15.93 9.14
CA VAL A 72 -11.34 16.33 7.81
C VAL A 72 -12.84 16.04 7.72
N ARG A 73 -13.64 17.09 7.63
CA ARG A 73 -15.11 17.01 7.54
C ARG A 73 -15.62 17.73 6.29
N GLY A 74 -16.71 17.24 5.72
CA GLY A 74 -17.35 17.90 4.56
C GLY A 74 -16.63 17.66 3.23
N PHE A 75 -15.65 16.76 3.16
CA PHE A 75 -15.07 16.34 1.89
C PHE A 75 -16.02 15.39 1.17
N PRO A 76 -16.49 15.72 -0.07
CA PRO A 76 -17.46 14.90 -0.77
C PRO A 76 -16.92 13.51 -1.06
N ARG A 77 -17.69 12.46 -0.76
CA ARG A 77 -17.24 11.05 -0.91
C ARG A 77 -16.76 10.72 -2.31
N ARG A 78 -17.40 11.28 -3.35
CA ARG A 78 -16.99 11.09 -4.74
C ARG A 78 -15.57 11.62 -4.98
N GLU A 79 -15.27 12.82 -4.49
CA GLU A 79 -13.96 13.45 -4.63
C GLU A 79 -12.91 12.73 -3.79
N SER A 80 -13.29 12.30 -2.60
CA SER A 80 -12.45 11.47 -1.73
C SER A 80 -12.09 10.14 -2.39
N ALA A 81 -13.05 9.44 -2.99
CA ALA A 81 -12.81 8.22 -3.72
C ALA A 81 -11.87 8.45 -4.91
N LEU A 82 -12.14 9.46 -5.73
CA LEU A 82 -11.27 9.79 -6.86
C LEU A 82 -9.85 10.14 -6.40
N THR A 83 -9.71 10.89 -5.30
CA THR A 83 -8.41 11.23 -4.69
C THR A 83 -7.66 9.99 -4.25
N TYR A 84 -8.34 9.09 -3.55
CA TYR A 84 -7.76 7.84 -3.07
C TYR A 84 -7.32 6.94 -4.23
N PHE A 85 -8.22 6.66 -5.17
CA PHE A 85 -7.94 5.78 -6.31
C PHE A 85 -6.87 6.38 -7.24
N ALA A 86 -6.83 7.70 -7.44
CA ALA A 86 -5.75 8.34 -8.20
C ALA A 86 -4.36 8.04 -7.63
N GLY A 87 -4.24 7.85 -6.30
CA GLY A 87 -3.01 7.42 -5.65
C GLY A 87 -2.51 6.05 -6.12
N LEU A 88 -3.41 5.12 -6.47
CA LEU A 88 -3.04 3.79 -6.98
C LEU A 88 -2.32 3.88 -8.33
N GLY A 89 -2.68 4.84 -9.18
CA GLY A 89 -2.05 5.04 -10.49
C GLY A 89 -0.55 5.37 -10.42
N MET A 90 -0.07 5.84 -9.26
CA MET A 90 1.30 6.26 -9.05
C MET A 90 2.08 5.36 -8.08
N VAL A 91 1.51 4.23 -7.70
CA VAL A 91 2.10 3.29 -6.71
C VAL A 91 3.44 2.73 -7.18
N VAL A 92 3.61 2.57 -8.49
CA VAL A 92 4.83 2.02 -9.13
C VAL A 92 5.92 3.07 -9.29
N THR A 93 5.65 4.35 -8.96
CA THR A 93 6.62 5.42 -9.17
C THR A 93 7.74 5.42 -8.12
N PRO A 94 8.99 5.74 -8.53
CA PRO A 94 10.10 5.90 -7.60
C PRO A 94 9.78 6.90 -6.48
N GLY A 95 10.15 6.59 -5.25
CA GLY A 95 9.88 7.42 -4.08
C GLY A 95 8.43 7.38 -3.58
N LYS A 96 7.64 6.36 -4.00
CA LYS A 96 6.26 6.14 -3.54
C LYS A 96 5.36 7.38 -3.66
N VAL A 97 5.57 8.14 -4.75
CA VAL A 97 4.87 9.42 -5.01
C VAL A 97 3.36 9.27 -5.01
N GLY A 98 2.84 8.10 -5.39
CA GLY A 98 1.40 7.82 -5.37
C GLY A 98 0.76 7.96 -3.99
N GLU A 99 1.48 7.58 -2.95
CA GLU A 99 0.98 7.68 -1.58
C GLU A 99 0.85 9.15 -1.12
N TRP A 100 1.77 9.99 -1.57
CA TRP A 100 1.74 11.42 -1.29
C TRP A 100 0.79 12.18 -2.22
N LEU A 101 0.55 11.66 -3.43
CA LEU A 101 -0.35 12.29 -4.40
C LEU A 101 -1.75 12.51 -3.82
N LYS A 102 -2.29 11.55 -3.07
CA LYS A 102 -3.61 11.70 -2.43
C LYS A 102 -3.63 12.84 -1.40
N CYS A 103 -2.53 13.10 -0.69
CA CYS A 103 -2.42 14.24 0.23
C CYS A 103 -2.36 15.57 -0.54
N PHE A 104 -1.66 15.61 -1.67
CA PHE A 104 -1.64 16.78 -2.55
C PHE A 104 -3.02 17.05 -3.15
N LEU A 105 -3.70 16.03 -3.66
CA LEU A 105 -5.05 16.18 -4.21
C LEU A 105 -6.06 16.61 -3.14
N LEU A 106 -5.96 16.07 -1.91
CA LEU A 106 -6.77 16.50 -0.78
C LEU A 106 -6.55 17.99 -0.45
N ARG A 107 -5.30 18.45 -0.51
CA ARG A 107 -4.99 19.86 -0.34
C ARG A 107 -5.64 20.73 -1.43
N GLU A 108 -5.50 20.34 -2.69
CA GLU A 108 -6.04 21.12 -3.82
C GLU A 108 -7.58 21.14 -3.85
N LEU A 109 -8.24 20.03 -3.49
CA LEU A 109 -9.69 19.89 -3.54
C LEU A 109 -10.41 20.37 -2.28
N HIS A 110 -9.76 20.29 -1.12
CA HIS A 110 -10.40 20.55 0.18
C HIS A 110 -9.68 21.61 1.03
N GLY A 111 -8.45 22.01 0.65
CA GLY A 111 -7.64 22.97 1.42
C GLY A 111 -6.97 22.37 2.67
N THR A 112 -6.96 21.05 2.86
CA THR A 112 -6.33 20.39 4.02
C THR A 112 -4.80 20.53 3.93
N PRO A 113 -4.12 21.06 4.97
CA PRO A 113 -2.67 21.18 4.98
C PRO A 113 -1.97 19.83 4.82
N LEU A 114 -0.86 19.80 4.07
CA LEU A 114 -0.06 18.57 3.90
C LEU A 114 0.45 18.03 5.24
N SER A 115 0.84 18.90 6.17
CA SER A 115 1.29 18.53 7.51
C SER A 115 0.27 17.71 8.29
N ARG A 116 -1.03 17.96 8.06
CA ARG A 116 -2.12 17.24 8.70
C ARG A 116 -2.44 15.91 8.04
N SER A 117 -2.32 15.82 6.70
CA SER A 117 -2.66 14.60 5.94
C SER A 117 -1.48 13.65 5.71
N ALA A 118 -0.24 14.17 5.74
CA ALA A 118 0.97 13.37 5.54
C ALA A 118 1.18 12.19 6.51
N PRO A 119 0.70 12.21 7.76
CA PRO A 119 0.73 11.03 8.63
C PRO A 119 -0.12 9.85 8.14
N ILE A 120 -1.14 10.07 7.30
CA ILE A 120 -2.02 8.99 6.82
C ILE A 120 -1.25 7.92 6.06
N PRO A 121 -0.44 8.22 5.01
CA PRO A 121 0.36 7.21 4.32
C PRO A 121 1.26 6.41 5.27
N VAL A 122 1.83 7.05 6.29
CA VAL A 122 2.68 6.37 7.29
C VAL A 122 1.86 5.40 8.13
N ALA A 123 0.69 5.83 8.64
CA ALA A 123 -0.22 4.99 9.42
C ALA A 123 -0.77 3.83 8.58
N GLU A 124 -1.10 4.06 7.30
CA GLU A 124 -1.50 3.00 6.37
C GLU A 124 -0.40 1.95 6.22
N ARG A 125 0.84 2.37 5.98
CA ARG A 125 1.97 1.43 5.84
C ARG A 125 2.22 0.60 7.09
N LEU A 126 2.15 1.23 8.26
CA LEU A 126 2.33 0.53 9.52
C LEU A 126 1.24 -0.52 9.73
N THR A 127 -0.03 -0.13 9.61
CA THR A 127 -1.15 -1.06 9.82
C THR A 127 -1.25 -2.12 8.72
N ASP A 128 -0.85 -1.82 7.47
CA ASP A 128 -0.73 -2.81 6.39
C ASP A 128 0.38 -3.82 6.70
N SER A 129 1.54 -3.36 7.16
CA SER A 129 2.64 -4.24 7.55
C SER A 129 2.25 -5.13 8.72
N LEU A 130 1.58 -4.60 9.74
CA LEU A 130 1.06 -5.40 10.85
C LEU A 130 0.03 -6.44 10.38
N GLY A 131 -0.87 -6.06 9.46
CA GLY A 131 -1.84 -6.98 8.86
C GLY A 131 -1.17 -8.11 8.06
N LEU A 132 -0.16 -7.80 7.27
CA LEU A 132 0.63 -8.78 6.52
C LEU A 132 1.40 -9.73 7.45
N VAL A 133 1.92 -9.20 8.57
CA VAL A 133 2.58 -10.02 9.61
C VAL A 133 1.59 -11.02 10.20
N VAL A 134 0.38 -10.60 10.54
CA VAL A 134 -0.66 -11.51 11.07
C VAL A 134 -1.01 -12.60 10.04
N LEU A 135 -1.20 -12.24 8.77
CA LEU A 135 -1.47 -13.20 7.69
C LEU A 135 -0.31 -14.17 7.48
N GLY A 136 0.92 -13.65 7.44
CA GLY A 136 2.12 -14.47 7.32
C GLY A 136 2.30 -15.43 8.49
N ALA A 137 1.94 -15.00 9.72
CA ALA A 137 1.94 -15.86 10.90
C ALA A 137 0.97 -17.03 10.78
N VAL A 138 -0.24 -16.79 10.26
CA VAL A 138 -1.20 -17.86 10.00
C VAL A 138 -0.60 -18.88 9.02
N GLY A 139 0.08 -18.40 7.97
CA GLY A 139 0.78 -19.28 7.04
C GLY A 139 1.95 -20.05 7.66
N LEU A 140 2.64 -19.48 8.67
CA LEU A 140 3.73 -20.16 9.37
C LEU A 140 3.31 -21.40 10.18
N ILE A 141 2.02 -21.57 10.46
CA ILE A 141 1.52 -22.78 11.14
C ILE A 141 1.95 -24.05 10.38
N VAL A 142 2.11 -23.96 9.05
CA VAL A 142 2.60 -25.08 8.21
C VAL A 142 4.12 -25.27 8.31
N PHE A 143 4.86 -24.22 8.69
CA PHE A 143 6.34 -24.17 8.68
C PHE A 143 6.88 -23.96 10.09
N GLY A 144 6.86 -24.99 10.94
CA GLY A 144 7.15 -24.94 12.37
C GLY A 144 8.43 -24.21 12.81
N ASP A 145 9.40 -24.00 11.91
CA ASP A 145 10.71 -23.42 12.25
C ASP A 145 10.85 -21.92 11.90
N ALA A 146 9.87 -21.30 11.27
CA ALA A 146 9.98 -19.89 10.82
C ALA A 146 9.48 -18.86 11.85
N TRP A 147 9.07 -19.29 13.06
CA TRP A 147 8.61 -18.41 14.14
C TRP A 147 9.60 -17.31 14.57
N PRO A 148 10.96 -17.49 14.51
CA PRO A 148 11.86 -16.41 14.92
C PRO A 148 11.77 -15.18 14.02
N ALA A 149 11.63 -15.38 12.70
CA ALA A 149 11.46 -14.27 11.75
C ALA A 149 10.16 -13.50 12.03
N PHE A 150 9.10 -14.21 12.36
CA PHE A 150 7.82 -13.59 12.77
C PHE A 150 7.97 -12.75 14.04
N VAL A 151 8.63 -13.26 15.07
CA VAL A 151 8.88 -12.53 16.32
C VAL A 151 9.64 -11.24 16.04
N VAL A 152 10.68 -11.27 15.21
CA VAL A 152 11.45 -10.07 14.86
C VAL A 152 10.57 -9.01 14.22
N VAL A 153 9.66 -9.38 13.33
CA VAL A 153 8.77 -8.41 12.65
C VAL A 153 7.72 -7.87 13.61
N VAL A 154 7.13 -8.72 14.47
CA VAL A 154 6.16 -8.29 15.49
C VAL A 154 6.82 -7.36 16.51
N VAL A 155 7.97 -7.74 17.04
CA VAL A 155 8.71 -6.94 18.03
C VAL A 155 9.18 -5.62 17.39
N GLY A 156 9.70 -5.66 16.17
CA GLY A 156 10.10 -4.47 15.42
C GLY A 156 8.91 -3.52 15.16
N GLY A 157 7.78 -4.06 14.74
CA GLY A 157 6.54 -3.28 14.56
C GLY A 157 6.02 -2.67 15.86
N ALA A 158 5.97 -3.45 16.94
CA ALA A 158 5.59 -2.97 18.26
C ALA A 158 6.56 -1.89 18.77
N PHE A 159 7.86 -2.06 18.59
CA PHE A 159 8.87 -1.07 18.95
C PHE A 159 8.67 0.24 18.18
N LEU A 160 8.42 0.19 16.88
CA LEU A 160 8.14 1.40 16.08
C LEU A 160 6.87 2.13 16.54
N VAL A 161 5.81 1.38 16.88
CA VAL A 161 4.58 1.97 17.44
C VAL A 161 4.86 2.65 18.80
N LEU A 162 5.58 1.97 19.70
CA LEU A 162 5.94 2.51 21.01
C LEU A 162 6.80 3.78 20.85
N LEU A 163 7.78 3.75 19.95
CA LEU A 163 8.64 4.90 19.66
C LEU A 163 7.83 6.10 19.14
N ALA A 164 6.93 5.87 18.17
CA ALA A 164 6.06 6.91 17.61
C ALA A 164 5.08 7.49 18.64
N ARG A 165 4.72 6.72 19.66
CA ARG A 165 3.81 7.14 20.74
C ARG A 165 4.49 7.72 21.97
N HIS A 166 5.81 7.67 22.05
CA HIS A 166 6.54 8.17 23.21
C HIS A 166 6.60 9.70 23.19
N ARG A 167 5.54 10.35 23.72
CA ARG A 167 5.39 11.82 23.77
C ARG A 167 6.64 12.55 24.26
N PRO A 168 7.31 12.14 25.36
CA PRO A 168 8.50 12.84 25.83
C PRO A 168 9.63 12.86 24.80
N LEU A 169 9.84 11.75 24.08
CA LEU A 169 10.87 11.65 23.04
C LEU A 169 10.54 12.52 21.83
N ALA A 170 9.30 12.49 21.38
CA ALA A 170 8.83 13.30 20.27
C ALA A 170 8.93 14.80 20.58
N HIS A 171 8.50 15.22 21.78
CA HIS A 171 8.58 16.59 22.24
C HIS A 171 10.05 17.04 22.39
N TRP A 172 10.90 16.21 22.98
CA TRP A 172 12.34 16.47 23.09
C TRP A 172 12.99 16.64 21.71
N LEU A 173 12.61 15.80 20.73
CA LEU A 173 13.10 15.88 19.36
C LEU A 173 12.62 17.17 18.68
N LEU A 174 11.34 17.52 18.81
CA LEU A 174 10.77 18.77 18.27
C LEU A 174 11.47 20.00 18.86
N VAL A 175 11.62 20.08 20.18
CA VAL A 175 12.31 21.19 20.84
C VAL A 175 13.78 21.32 20.41
N ARG A 176 14.46 20.18 20.18
CA ARG A 176 15.85 20.25 19.63
C ARG A 176 15.89 20.66 18.18
N LEU A 177 14.94 20.20 17.37
CA LEU A 177 14.82 20.58 15.96
C LEU A 177 14.43 22.06 15.81
N GLU A 178 13.60 22.61 16.69
CA GLU A 178 13.23 24.03 16.72
C GLU A 178 14.45 24.97 16.95
N ARG A 179 15.51 24.48 17.59
CA ARG A 179 16.75 25.24 17.77
C ARG A 179 17.55 25.42 16.48
N LEU A 180 17.22 24.66 15.43
CA LEU A 180 17.85 24.78 14.13
C LEU A 180 17.09 25.86 13.32
N PRO A 181 17.73 26.92 12.84
CA PRO A 181 17.07 28.07 12.19
C PRO A 181 16.32 27.69 10.91
N LEU A 182 16.65 26.55 10.31
CA LEU A 182 15.94 26.01 9.15
C LEU A 182 14.64 25.32 9.54
N VAL A 183 14.56 24.76 10.73
CA VAL A 183 13.44 23.92 11.22
C VAL A 183 12.41 24.74 11.98
N SER A 184 12.83 25.83 12.65
CA SER A 184 11.90 26.75 13.35
C SER A 184 10.81 27.30 12.41
N ARG A 185 11.11 27.43 11.13
CA ARG A 185 10.18 27.83 10.07
C ARG A 185 9.05 26.82 9.84
N PHE A 186 9.27 25.55 10.24
CA PHE A 186 8.33 24.43 10.04
C PHE A 186 7.80 23.88 11.36
N ALA A 187 8.05 24.54 12.50
CA ALA A 187 7.65 24.05 13.82
C ALA A 187 6.15 23.73 13.91
N LYS A 188 5.28 24.66 13.45
CA LYS A 188 3.82 24.46 13.42
C LYS A 188 3.40 23.27 12.54
N GLN A 189 4.09 23.08 11.39
CA GLN A 189 3.83 21.94 10.50
C GLN A 189 4.28 20.62 11.13
N ALA A 190 5.40 20.63 11.88
CA ALA A 190 5.88 19.46 12.60
C ALA A 190 4.96 19.07 13.76
N GLU A 191 4.43 20.06 14.49
CA GLU A 191 3.44 19.85 15.54
C GLU A 191 2.13 19.24 14.97
N ALA A 192 1.57 19.83 13.91
CA ALA A 192 0.37 19.31 13.25
C ALA A 192 0.57 17.90 12.69
N PHE A 193 1.77 17.60 12.18
CA PHE A 193 2.13 16.24 11.75
C PHE A 193 2.18 15.28 12.92
N TYR A 194 2.79 15.68 14.04
CA TYR A 194 2.88 14.85 15.23
C TYR A 194 1.51 14.55 15.82
N ASP A 195 0.66 15.56 16.02
CA ASP A 195 -0.68 15.40 16.58
C ASP A 195 -1.55 14.47 15.72
N SER A 196 -1.50 14.63 14.41
CA SER A 196 -2.19 13.74 13.47
C SER A 196 -1.64 12.30 13.58
N SER A 197 -0.31 12.13 13.63
CA SER A 197 0.32 10.82 13.80
C SER A 197 -0.10 10.16 15.11
N TYR A 198 -0.11 10.92 16.20
CA TYR A 198 -0.50 10.43 17.53
C TYR A 198 -1.96 9.97 17.55
N ALA A 199 -2.86 10.72 16.91
CA ALA A 199 -4.27 10.35 16.79
C ALA A 199 -4.48 9.09 15.96
N LEU A 200 -3.79 9.00 14.81
CA LEU A 200 -3.90 7.85 13.89
C LEU A 200 -3.33 6.55 14.49
N LEU A 201 -2.29 6.66 15.33
CA LEU A 201 -1.63 5.53 15.99
C LEU A 201 -2.18 5.26 17.39
N ALA A 202 -3.27 5.90 17.81
CA ALA A 202 -3.95 5.58 19.06
C ALA A 202 -4.41 4.09 19.06
N PRO A 203 -4.53 3.43 20.24
CA PRO A 203 -4.77 1.98 20.31
C PRO A 203 -5.99 1.53 19.50
N VAL A 204 -7.09 2.27 19.56
CA VAL A 204 -8.33 1.93 18.86
C VAL A 204 -8.18 2.08 17.33
N PRO A 205 -7.75 3.23 16.77
CA PRO A 205 -7.47 3.35 15.34
C PRO A 205 -6.43 2.33 14.85
N LEU A 206 -5.34 2.15 15.59
CA LEU A 206 -4.28 1.21 15.22
C LEU A 206 -4.82 -0.23 15.15
N GLY A 207 -5.51 -0.70 16.18
CA GLY A 207 -6.08 -2.06 16.21
C GLY A 207 -7.15 -2.27 15.14
N ALA A 208 -8.11 -1.35 15.05
CA ALA A 208 -9.20 -1.44 14.07
C ALA A 208 -8.67 -1.42 12.63
N MET A 209 -7.70 -0.54 12.32
CA MET A 209 -7.15 -0.43 10.97
C MET A 209 -6.17 -1.55 10.65
N THR A 210 -5.50 -2.14 11.65
CA THR A 210 -4.74 -3.38 11.47
C THR A 210 -5.67 -4.55 11.14
N LEU A 211 -6.77 -4.70 11.87
CA LEU A 211 -7.77 -5.74 11.58
C LEU A 211 -8.36 -5.56 10.17
N LEU A 212 -8.70 -4.33 9.80
CA LEU A 212 -9.16 -4.03 8.44
C LEU A 212 -8.08 -4.35 7.40
N SER A 213 -6.80 -4.16 7.70
CA SER A 213 -5.70 -4.55 6.85
C SER A 213 -5.57 -6.07 6.71
N VAL A 214 -5.74 -6.83 7.81
CA VAL A 214 -5.77 -8.30 7.74
C VAL A 214 -6.83 -8.78 6.75
N VAL A 215 -8.04 -8.23 6.84
CA VAL A 215 -9.14 -8.60 5.93
C VAL A 215 -8.84 -8.17 4.50
N SER A 216 -8.39 -6.93 4.29
CA SER A 216 -8.13 -6.41 2.94
C SER A 216 -6.98 -7.14 2.24
N TRP A 217 -5.86 -7.37 2.92
CA TRP A 217 -4.75 -8.16 2.38
C TRP A 217 -5.09 -9.65 2.28
N GLY A 218 -6.00 -10.16 3.13
CA GLY A 218 -6.56 -11.49 2.99
C GLY A 218 -7.23 -11.72 1.63
N PHE A 219 -7.90 -10.71 1.07
CA PHE A 219 -8.43 -10.79 -0.29
C PHE A 219 -7.33 -10.89 -1.36
N GLU A 220 -6.17 -10.26 -1.17
CA GLU A 220 -5.04 -10.45 -2.10
C GLU A 220 -4.41 -11.85 -1.96
N VAL A 221 -4.33 -12.39 -0.76
CA VAL A 221 -3.94 -13.79 -0.53
C VAL A 221 -4.90 -14.74 -1.22
N LEU A 222 -6.21 -14.52 -1.09
CA LEU A 222 -7.22 -15.30 -1.80
C LEU A 222 -7.12 -15.13 -3.32
N ALA A 223 -6.81 -13.95 -3.82
CA ALA A 223 -6.56 -13.72 -5.25
C ALA A 223 -5.38 -14.57 -5.74
N PHE A 224 -4.29 -14.61 -4.98
CA PHE A 224 -3.14 -15.48 -5.31
C PHE A 224 -3.51 -16.97 -5.25
N TYR A 225 -4.23 -17.38 -4.23
CA TYR A 225 -4.75 -18.75 -4.11
C TYR A 225 -5.59 -19.15 -5.34
N VAL A 226 -6.47 -18.26 -5.80
CA VAL A 226 -7.29 -18.49 -7.01
C VAL A 226 -6.43 -18.59 -8.26
N VAL A 227 -5.35 -17.80 -8.37
CA VAL A 227 -4.38 -17.92 -9.47
C VAL A 227 -3.71 -19.29 -9.45
N LEU A 228 -3.28 -19.79 -8.29
CA LEU A 228 -2.65 -21.11 -8.17
C LEU A 228 -3.61 -22.23 -8.59
N ILE A 229 -4.90 -22.16 -8.20
CA ILE A 229 -5.92 -23.10 -8.69
C ILE A 229 -6.10 -22.99 -10.22
N GLY A 230 -6.07 -21.78 -10.75
CA GLY A 230 -6.14 -21.53 -12.20
C GLY A 230 -5.00 -22.15 -12.98
N LEU A 231 -3.85 -22.34 -12.35
CA LEU A 231 -2.67 -23.05 -12.88
C LEU A 231 -2.74 -24.56 -12.69
N GLY A 232 -3.79 -25.09 -12.04
CA GLY A 232 -3.97 -26.51 -11.83
C GLY A 232 -3.37 -27.05 -10.54
N VAL A 233 -2.93 -26.17 -9.62
CA VAL A 233 -2.50 -26.61 -8.28
C VAL A 233 -3.73 -27.06 -7.49
N ASP A 234 -3.63 -28.20 -6.81
CA ASP A 234 -4.72 -28.75 -6.01
C ASP A 234 -5.09 -27.79 -4.88
N GLY A 235 -6.39 -27.45 -4.81
CA GLY A 235 -6.92 -26.59 -3.78
C GLY A 235 -6.97 -27.26 -2.41
N GLY A 236 -7.06 -26.47 -1.36
CA GLY A 236 -7.22 -26.98 0.00
C GLY A 236 -6.64 -26.03 1.05
N ALA A 237 -6.76 -26.40 2.32
CA ALA A 237 -6.29 -25.61 3.44
C ALA A 237 -4.76 -25.44 3.43
N ASP A 238 -4.01 -26.47 3.04
CA ASP A 238 -2.55 -26.42 2.94
C ASP A 238 -2.10 -25.37 1.91
N LEU A 239 -2.69 -25.37 0.71
CA LEU A 239 -2.39 -24.35 -0.30
C LEU A 239 -2.74 -22.94 0.17
N LEU A 240 -3.88 -22.78 0.86
CA LEU A 240 -4.29 -21.46 1.39
C LEU A 240 -3.31 -20.97 2.46
N LEU A 241 -2.86 -21.84 3.35
CA LEU A 241 -1.87 -21.49 4.37
C LEU A 241 -0.52 -21.13 3.75
N LYS A 242 -0.06 -21.87 2.75
CA LYS A 242 1.15 -21.54 1.98
C LYS A 242 1.02 -20.20 1.25
N ALA A 243 -0.11 -19.94 0.59
CA ALA A 243 -0.39 -18.66 -0.04
C ALA A 243 -0.41 -17.52 0.97
N SER A 244 -0.95 -17.77 2.19
CA SER A 244 -0.98 -16.81 3.30
C SER A 244 0.41 -16.49 3.86
N PHE A 245 1.41 -17.30 3.57
CA PHE A 245 2.81 -17.00 3.87
C PHE A 245 3.51 -16.31 2.69
N ILE A 246 3.40 -16.88 1.49
CA ILE A 246 4.16 -16.45 0.29
C ILE A 246 3.86 -14.98 -0.04
N MET A 247 2.59 -14.61 -0.17
CA MET A 247 2.20 -13.23 -0.55
C MET A 247 2.62 -12.19 0.48
N PRO A 248 2.32 -12.34 1.79
CA PRO A 248 2.77 -11.40 2.81
C PRO A 248 4.29 -11.32 2.92
N ALA A 249 5.00 -12.45 2.91
CA ALA A 249 6.46 -12.47 3.02
C ALA A 249 7.14 -11.71 1.87
N ALA A 250 6.75 -11.97 0.63
CA ALA A 250 7.25 -11.27 -0.55
C ALA A 250 6.91 -9.76 -0.52
N THR A 251 5.69 -9.41 -0.09
CA THR A 251 5.24 -8.03 0.01
C THR A 251 6.00 -7.26 1.10
N LEU A 252 6.20 -7.86 2.28
CA LEU A 252 6.98 -7.26 3.36
C LEU A 252 8.45 -7.08 2.98
N ALA A 253 9.07 -8.08 2.34
CA ALA A 253 10.44 -7.97 1.84
C ALA A 253 10.58 -6.79 0.85
N SER A 254 9.64 -6.64 -0.07
CA SER A 254 9.63 -5.52 -1.02
C SER A 254 9.42 -4.16 -0.35
N ALA A 255 8.63 -4.12 0.73
CA ALA A 255 8.40 -2.90 1.51
C ALA A 255 9.66 -2.46 2.27
N LEU A 256 10.42 -3.40 2.84
CA LEU A 256 11.69 -3.15 3.53
C LEU A 256 12.77 -2.64 2.58
N LEU A 257 12.84 -3.17 1.36
CA LEU A 257 13.81 -2.75 0.35
C LEU A 257 13.39 -1.48 -0.40
N LEU A 258 12.22 -0.90 -0.05
CA LEU A 258 11.69 0.35 -0.59
C LEU A 258 11.60 0.39 -2.12
N THR A 259 11.45 -0.77 -2.77
CA THR A 259 11.35 -0.85 -4.22
C THR A 259 10.06 -0.21 -4.74
N PRO A 260 10.08 0.52 -5.87
CA PRO A 260 8.90 1.14 -6.45
C PRO A 260 7.83 0.09 -6.79
N GLY A 261 6.65 0.17 -6.17
CA GLY A 261 5.58 -0.82 -6.38
C GLY A 261 5.93 -2.26 -5.97
N GLY A 262 7.04 -2.47 -5.28
CA GLY A 262 7.56 -3.80 -4.97
C GLY A 262 8.25 -4.50 -6.14
N LEU A 263 8.47 -3.79 -7.27
CA LEU A 263 8.97 -4.37 -8.52
C LEU A 263 10.33 -5.06 -8.33
N GLY A 264 10.45 -6.24 -8.88
CA GLY A 264 11.59 -7.13 -8.80
C GLY A 264 11.62 -7.97 -7.53
N VAL A 265 11.51 -7.36 -6.36
CA VAL A 265 11.60 -8.04 -5.06
C VAL A 265 10.35 -8.86 -4.75
N ALA A 266 9.16 -8.27 -4.93
CA ALA A 266 7.92 -9.01 -4.70
C ALA A 266 7.77 -10.15 -5.71
N GLU A 267 8.04 -9.89 -6.99
CA GLU A 267 7.99 -10.90 -8.03
C GLU A 267 9.00 -12.04 -7.79
N GLY A 268 10.25 -11.70 -7.50
CA GLY A 268 11.27 -12.69 -7.15
C GLY A 268 10.93 -13.49 -5.89
N GLY A 269 10.35 -12.81 -4.89
CA GLY A 269 9.89 -13.44 -3.66
C GLY A 269 8.74 -14.41 -3.89
N ILE A 270 7.68 -13.99 -4.61
CA ILE A 270 6.53 -14.85 -4.94
C ILE A 270 7.00 -16.05 -5.76
N THR A 271 7.77 -15.80 -6.84
CA THR A 271 8.28 -16.88 -7.71
C THR A 271 9.17 -17.85 -6.94
N GLY A 272 10.15 -17.36 -6.19
CA GLY A 272 11.09 -18.21 -5.45
C GLY A 272 10.41 -19.00 -4.34
N LEU A 273 9.55 -18.37 -3.55
CA LEU A 273 8.81 -19.07 -2.50
C LEU A 273 7.81 -20.09 -3.07
N SER A 274 7.18 -19.80 -4.23
CA SER A 274 6.31 -20.76 -4.89
C SER A 274 7.07 -22.01 -5.35
N GLN A 275 8.26 -21.86 -5.88
CA GLN A 275 9.11 -23.01 -6.23
C GLN A 275 9.47 -23.84 -5.00
N VAL A 276 9.93 -23.18 -3.93
CA VAL A 276 10.42 -23.87 -2.72
C VAL A 276 9.29 -24.50 -1.92
N LEU A 277 8.17 -23.80 -1.73
CA LEU A 277 7.10 -24.21 -0.81
C LEU A 277 5.97 -25.00 -1.48
N LEU A 278 5.74 -24.75 -2.79
CA LEU A 278 4.72 -25.44 -3.55
C LEU A 278 5.29 -26.49 -4.51
N GLY A 279 6.64 -26.55 -4.66
CA GLY A 279 7.27 -27.47 -5.60
C GLY A 279 7.00 -27.12 -7.07
N MET A 280 6.62 -25.89 -7.37
CA MET A 280 6.29 -25.45 -8.72
C MET A 280 7.51 -25.40 -9.62
N SER A 281 7.32 -25.64 -10.91
CA SER A 281 8.37 -25.38 -11.90
C SER A 281 8.71 -23.88 -11.96
N LYS A 282 9.87 -23.53 -12.53
CA LYS A 282 10.25 -22.12 -12.73
C LYS A 282 9.21 -21.39 -13.56
N SER A 283 8.71 -22.04 -14.59
CA SER A 283 7.70 -21.49 -15.50
C SER A 283 6.37 -21.25 -14.80
N ASP A 284 5.80 -22.25 -14.14
CA ASP A 284 4.52 -22.11 -13.47
C ASP A 284 4.54 -21.07 -12.36
N ALA A 285 5.65 -21.02 -11.57
CA ALA A 285 5.84 -20.02 -10.54
C ALA A 285 5.96 -18.59 -11.12
N ALA A 286 6.66 -18.43 -12.25
CA ALA A 286 6.76 -17.14 -12.95
C ALA A 286 5.41 -16.72 -13.53
N VAL A 287 4.70 -17.64 -14.19
CA VAL A 287 3.35 -17.38 -14.75
C VAL A 287 2.38 -16.98 -13.65
N GLY A 288 2.33 -17.72 -12.54
CA GLY A 288 1.49 -17.39 -11.38
C GLY A 288 1.80 -16.01 -10.81
N THR A 289 3.09 -15.68 -10.72
CA THR A 289 3.54 -14.36 -10.28
C THR A 289 3.08 -13.26 -11.25
N LEU A 290 3.24 -13.44 -12.56
CA LEU A 290 2.82 -12.47 -13.56
C LEU A 290 1.31 -12.22 -13.51
N ILE A 291 0.50 -13.28 -13.40
CA ILE A 291 -0.97 -13.19 -13.36
C ILE A 291 -1.43 -12.48 -12.09
N VAL A 292 -0.91 -12.88 -10.92
CA VAL A 292 -1.32 -12.22 -9.66
C VAL A 292 -0.88 -10.76 -9.63
N ARG A 293 0.31 -10.43 -10.11
CA ARG A 293 0.79 -9.04 -10.17
C ARG A 293 -0.01 -8.21 -11.18
N PHE A 294 -0.43 -8.81 -12.30
CA PHE A 294 -1.36 -8.15 -13.20
C PHE A 294 -2.69 -7.85 -12.48
N GLY A 295 -3.27 -8.85 -11.82
CA GLY A 295 -4.57 -8.71 -11.14
C GLY A 295 -4.54 -7.80 -9.91
N THR A 296 -3.40 -7.65 -9.23
CA THR A 296 -3.30 -6.85 -7.99
C THR A 296 -2.61 -5.51 -8.20
N LEU A 297 -1.45 -5.45 -8.82
CA LEU A 297 -0.69 -4.22 -9.00
C LEU A 297 -1.14 -3.44 -10.24
N TRP A 298 -1.07 -4.07 -11.43
CA TRP A 298 -1.32 -3.38 -12.69
C TRP A 298 -2.78 -2.99 -12.89
N PHE A 299 -3.69 -3.83 -12.42
CA PHE A 299 -5.12 -3.47 -12.36
C PHE A 299 -5.34 -2.21 -11.52
N GLY A 300 -4.66 -2.11 -10.35
CA GLY A 300 -4.69 -0.90 -9.53
C GLY A 300 -4.13 0.34 -10.24
N VAL A 301 -3.05 0.17 -10.99
CA VAL A 301 -2.49 1.27 -11.81
C VAL A 301 -3.51 1.74 -12.85
N ILE A 302 -4.18 0.83 -13.55
CA ILE A 302 -5.21 1.17 -14.55
C ILE A 302 -6.37 1.94 -13.89
N VAL A 303 -6.93 1.42 -12.81
CA VAL A 303 -8.00 2.08 -12.03
C VAL A 303 -7.55 3.46 -11.56
N GLY A 304 -6.31 3.55 -11.06
CA GLY A 304 -5.74 4.79 -10.59
C GLY A 304 -5.51 5.84 -11.68
N LEU A 305 -5.09 5.43 -12.86
CA LEU A 305 -4.93 6.34 -14.01
C LEU A 305 -6.27 6.90 -14.48
N VAL A 306 -7.33 6.07 -14.52
CA VAL A 306 -8.69 6.53 -14.81
C VAL A 306 -9.15 7.55 -13.77
N ALA A 307 -8.97 7.25 -12.49
CA ALA A 307 -9.33 8.17 -11.41
C ALA A 307 -8.53 9.48 -11.49
N LEU A 308 -7.23 9.42 -11.80
CA LEU A 308 -6.38 10.60 -11.96
C LEU A 308 -6.84 11.48 -13.14
N ALA A 309 -7.24 10.88 -14.25
CA ALA A 309 -7.80 11.62 -15.40
C ALA A 309 -9.11 12.32 -15.03
N LEU A 310 -9.96 11.68 -14.22
CA LEU A 310 -11.21 12.28 -13.75
C LEU A 310 -10.96 13.42 -12.76
N VAL A 311 -10.02 13.25 -11.81
CA VAL A 311 -9.63 14.31 -10.85
C VAL A 311 -9.02 15.50 -11.57
N SER A 312 -8.16 15.28 -12.58
CA SER A 312 -7.55 16.37 -13.32
C SER A 312 -8.57 17.22 -14.06
N ARG A 313 -9.64 16.61 -14.59
CA ARG A 313 -10.77 17.34 -15.20
C ARG A 313 -11.55 18.17 -14.17
N LEU A 314 -11.76 17.63 -12.96
CA LEU A 314 -12.40 18.35 -11.86
C LEU A 314 -11.59 19.57 -11.42
N LEU A 315 -10.27 19.44 -11.33
CA LEU A 315 -9.35 20.51 -10.95
C LEU A 315 -9.27 21.61 -12.02
N ALA A 316 -9.30 21.26 -13.30
CA ALA A 316 -9.25 22.22 -14.40
C ALA A 316 -10.46 23.20 -14.42
N GLY A 317 -11.60 22.78 -13.85
CA GLY A 317 -12.81 23.60 -13.76
C GLY A 317 -12.99 24.35 -12.44
N ARG A 318 -12.02 24.29 -11.51
CA ARG A 318 -12.14 24.90 -10.16
C ARG A 318 -11.08 25.95 -9.90
N GLN A 319 -11.47 26.97 -9.13
CA GLN A 319 -10.51 27.89 -8.51
C GLN A 319 -9.79 27.19 -7.35
N PRO A 320 -8.50 27.52 -7.10
CA PRO A 320 -7.74 26.97 -5.98
C PRO A 320 -8.46 27.21 -4.65
N VAL A 321 -8.66 26.17 -3.86
CA VAL A 321 -9.25 26.29 -2.52
C VAL A 321 -8.17 26.82 -1.57
N PRO A 322 -8.43 27.89 -0.81
CA PRO A 322 -7.47 28.41 0.15
C PRO A 322 -7.15 27.34 1.20
N VAL A 323 -5.87 27.24 1.56
CA VAL A 323 -5.41 26.29 2.59
C VAL A 323 -6.05 26.71 3.92
N ARG A 324 -6.79 25.81 4.53
CA ARG A 324 -7.41 26.01 5.84
C ARG A 324 -6.32 25.93 6.89
N GLU A 325 -5.85 27.07 7.39
CA GLU A 325 -5.03 27.07 8.62
C GLU A 325 -5.87 26.43 9.73
N ALA A 326 -5.22 25.60 10.58
CA ALA A 326 -5.87 25.01 11.72
C ALA A 326 -6.52 26.15 12.51
N ALA A 327 -7.86 26.20 12.52
CA ALA A 327 -8.57 27.12 13.36
C ALA A 327 -8.16 26.79 14.79
N GLY A 328 -7.40 27.69 15.41
CA GLY A 328 -7.12 27.62 16.81
C GLY A 328 -8.49 27.57 17.52
N GLU A 329 -8.79 26.47 18.22
CA GLU A 329 -9.84 26.40 19.22
C GLU A 329 -9.44 27.34 20.37
N GLY A 330 -9.66 28.62 20.16
CA GLY A 330 -9.42 29.70 21.08
C GLY A 330 -10.43 30.81 20.90
N ALA A 331 -11.71 30.46 20.65
CA ALA A 331 -12.80 31.38 20.84
C ALA A 331 -13.34 31.15 22.25
N SER A 332 -12.82 31.97 23.16
CA SER A 332 -13.33 32.23 24.50
C SER A 332 -14.87 32.16 24.57
N VAL A 333 -15.35 31.25 25.42
CA VAL A 333 -16.65 31.40 26.08
C VAL A 333 -16.52 32.62 26.99
N SER A 334 -17.13 33.71 26.63
CA SER A 334 -17.49 34.82 27.51
C SER A 334 -18.95 34.70 27.82
#